data_3f8ba9ce536b033dc1a561692b2817e6
#
_entry.id   3f8ba9ce536b033dc1a561692b2817e6
#
_cell.length_a   1.000
_cell.length_b   1.000
_cell.length_c   1.000
_cell.angle_alpha   90.00
_cell.angle_beta   90.00
_cell.angle_gamma   90.00
#
_symmetry.space_group_name_H-M   'P 1'
#
loop_
_entity.id
_entity.type
_entity.pdbx_description
1 polymer ?
#
loop_
_entity_poly.entity_id
_entity_poly.type
_entity_poly.pdbx_seq_one_letter_code
_entity_poly.pdbx_strand_id
1 'polypeptide(L)'
;MSTPHVSPLKVASGLLTRGYAFISDTCRELDTDVFSSRAGPLNVMFLRGADAARVFYDPAHFRRGGALPCPVRKPLLGADTVHMYDGETHRWRKSLFLFLLEDEPVRDLVRTFTRAWHARAALWETRDEVVFLTEMERVLCRAVCDWAGVPLGSGELDLRAGDFAVMFGNPASVGPSYTRGLLGRQRGEAWIRGIIGQVRAGHLQPPAGSALRRVAEFRRPGGDLIALDIAATELINILRPTVAVSRYLTHAALALHDHPAERARVAAGDPAYLEVFSHEVRRVAPFIPALPARGRGEFEWRGHRFPEGAFAILDLYGTNRDPGVWADPQAFRPERFFTWDGDAFSFIPQGGSEPVHNHRCPGERVTAALMQAGTLLLARELRYEVPRQNLTVRLNRIPAMPESGLVLRRVRRVPA
;
A
#
# COMPACT_ATOMS: atom_id res chain seq x y z
N MET A 1 10.52 -23.48 25.25
CA MET A 1 9.03 -23.61 25.27
C MET A 1 8.58 -24.12 23.91
N SER A 2 7.53 -24.97 23.83
CA SER A 2 7.01 -25.37 22.52
C SER A 2 6.19 -24.24 21.93
N THR A 3 6.36 -23.93 20.64
CA THR A 3 5.54 -22.93 19.93
C THR A 3 4.07 -23.34 19.96
N PRO A 4 3.15 -22.51 20.46
CA PRO A 4 1.72 -22.83 20.45
C PRO A 4 1.24 -23.17 19.05
N HIS A 5 0.42 -24.22 18.94
CA HIS A 5 -0.12 -24.69 17.66
C HIS A 5 -1.62 -24.41 17.55
N VAL A 6 -2.00 -23.79 16.44
CA VAL A 6 -3.40 -23.50 16.10
C VAL A 6 -3.84 -24.37 14.94
N SER A 7 -4.96 -25.06 15.06
CA SER A 7 -5.42 -25.95 14.01
C SER A 7 -5.69 -25.22 12.68
N PRO A 8 -5.47 -25.84 11.52
CA PRO A 8 -5.73 -25.22 10.21
C PRO A 8 -7.18 -24.73 10.04
N LEU A 9 -8.16 -25.42 10.61
CA LEU A 9 -9.55 -25.00 10.58
C LEU A 9 -9.77 -23.70 11.36
N LYS A 10 -9.17 -23.57 12.56
CA LYS A 10 -9.24 -22.33 13.36
C LYS A 10 -8.57 -21.16 12.61
N VAL A 11 -7.46 -21.41 11.91
CA VAL A 11 -6.79 -20.40 11.08
C VAL A 11 -7.68 -19.98 9.91
N ALA A 12 -8.22 -20.93 9.14
CA ALA A 12 -9.09 -20.63 8.00
C ALA A 12 -10.35 -19.85 8.44
N SER A 13 -11.03 -20.31 9.47
CA SER A 13 -12.20 -19.62 10.04
C SER A 13 -11.84 -18.23 10.56
N GLY A 14 -10.74 -18.11 11.28
CA GLY A 14 -10.28 -16.83 11.84
C GLY A 14 -9.92 -15.80 10.75
N LEU A 15 -9.26 -16.21 9.68
CA LEU A 15 -8.97 -15.33 8.53
C LEU A 15 -10.26 -14.85 7.85
N LEU A 16 -11.27 -15.72 7.72
CA LEU A 16 -12.56 -15.37 7.09
C LEU A 16 -13.42 -14.45 7.97
N THR A 17 -13.40 -14.63 9.27
CA THR A 17 -14.31 -13.92 10.20
C THR A 17 -13.67 -12.68 10.82
N ARG A 18 -12.41 -12.75 11.25
CA ARG A 18 -11.67 -11.68 11.93
C ARG A 18 -10.72 -10.90 10.99
N GLY A 19 -10.29 -11.50 9.85
CA GLY A 19 -9.46 -10.88 8.83
C GLY A 19 -8.18 -10.25 9.39
N TYR A 20 -8.05 -8.93 9.33
CA TYR A 20 -6.89 -8.17 9.83
C TYR A 20 -6.57 -8.42 11.30
N ALA A 21 -7.57 -8.63 12.14
CA ALA A 21 -7.37 -8.80 13.58
C ALA A 21 -6.97 -10.23 13.97
N PHE A 22 -7.10 -11.21 13.06
CA PHE A 22 -6.96 -12.63 13.38
C PHE A 22 -5.63 -12.97 14.07
N ILE A 23 -4.50 -12.52 13.52
CA ILE A 23 -3.17 -12.89 14.06
C ILE A 23 -3.00 -12.27 15.46
N SER A 24 -3.27 -10.97 15.60
CA SER A 24 -3.13 -10.27 16.87
C SER A 24 -4.06 -10.78 17.96
N ASP A 25 -5.31 -11.10 17.61
CA ASP A 25 -6.26 -11.66 18.58
C ASP A 25 -5.80 -13.05 19.04
N THR A 26 -5.33 -13.88 18.10
CA THR A 26 -4.81 -15.21 18.42
C THR A 26 -3.54 -15.14 19.27
N CYS A 27 -2.62 -14.21 18.98
CA CYS A 27 -1.44 -13.98 19.80
C CYS A 27 -1.82 -13.57 21.22
N ARG A 28 -2.84 -12.71 21.38
CA ARG A 28 -3.34 -12.27 22.69
C ARG A 28 -4.05 -13.41 23.43
N GLU A 29 -4.86 -14.22 22.73
CA GLU A 29 -5.50 -15.41 23.31
C GLU A 29 -4.50 -16.43 23.85
N LEU A 30 -3.32 -16.53 23.23
CA LEU A 30 -2.26 -17.49 23.57
C LEU A 30 -1.14 -16.91 24.43
N ASP A 31 -1.20 -15.62 24.77
CA ASP A 31 -0.16 -14.88 25.48
C ASP A 31 1.23 -15.06 24.85
N THR A 32 1.32 -14.83 23.54
CA THR A 32 2.55 -15.03 22.75
C THR A 32 2.60 -14.11 21.53
N ASP A 33 3.80 -13.80 21.03
CA ASP A 33 4.00 -13.09 19.79
C ASP A 33 4.21 -14.05 18.59
N VAL A 34 4.23 -15.36 18.84
CA VAL A 34 4.46 -16.39 17.82
C VAL A 34 3.54 -17.59 18.03
N PHE A 35 2.83 -17.98 16.99
CA PHE A 35 2.15 -19.29 16.96
C PHE A 35 2.35 -19.98 15.62
N SER A 36 2.14 -21.28 15.60
CA SER A 36 2.28 -22.12 14.41
C SER A 36 0.95 -22.68 13.93
N SER A 37 0.91 -23.03 12.65
CA SER A 37 -0.16 -23.85 12.04
C SER A 37 0.39 -24.65 10.88
N ARG A 38 -0.50 -25.36 10.19
CA ARG A 38 -0.17 -26.08 8.95
C ARG A 38 -1.09 -25.62 7.79
N ALA A 39 -0.50 -25.50 6.59
CA ALA A 39 -1.22 -25.37 5.34
C ALA A 39 -0.78 -26.52 4.41
N GLY A 40 -1.51 -27.64 4.46
CA GLY A 40 -1.06 -28.88 3.86
C GLY A 40 0.27 -29.34 4.47
N PRO A 41 1.33 -29.57 3.65
CA PRO A 41 2.66 -29.95 4.15
C PRO A 41 3.45 -28.78 4.74
N LEU A 42 3.01 -27.53 4.54
CA LEU A 42 3.76 -26.34 4.96
C LEU A 42 3.56 -26.05 6.43
N ASN A 43 4.66 -25.85 7.16
CA ASN A 43 4.64 -25.21 8.48
C ASN A 43 4.49 -23.71 8.29
N VAL A 44 3.47 -23.13 8.93
CA VAL A 44 3.17 -21.69 8.89
C VAL A 44 3.42 -21.10 10.28
N MET A 45 4.28 -20.10 10.34
CA MET A 45 4.60 -19.37 11.58
C MET A 45 3.97 -17.98 11.47
N PHE A 46 3.17 -17.61 12.42
CA PHE A 46 2.56 -16.28 12.52
C PHE A 46 3.31 -15.48 13.56
N LEU A 47 3.69 -14.24 13.20
CA LEU A 47 4.53 -13.36 14.00
C LEU A 47 3.85 -12.01 14.18
N ARG A 48 4.00 -11.39 15.37
CA ARG A 48 3.50 -10.06 15.71
C ARG A 48 4.53 -9.28 16.53
N GLY A 49 4.52 -7.97 16.40
CA GLY A 49 5.32 -7.05 17.23
C GLY A 49 6.64 -6.63 16.60
N ALA A 50 7.25 -5.59 17.17
CA ALA A 50 8.46 -4.97 16.64
C ALA A 50 9.66 -5.92 16.64
N ASP A 51 9.83 -6.72 17.69
CA ASP A 51 10.95 -7.67 17.77
C ASP A 51 10.80 -8.81 16.77
N ALA A 52 9.57 -9.29 16.57
CA ALA A 52 9.29 -10.28 15.54
C ALA A 52 9.52 -9.69 14.13
N ALA A 53 9.20 -8.41 13.92
CA ALA A 53 9.51 -7.73 12.67
C ALA A 53 11.02 -7.61 12.44
N ARG A 54 11.85 -7.35 13.48
CA ARG A 54 13.33 -7.34 13.34
C ARG A 54 13.85 -8.66 12.81
N VAL A 55 13.42 -9.77 13.39
CA VAL A 55 13.83 -11.12 12.95
C VAL A 55 13.31 -11.44 11.55
N PHE A 56 12.05 -11.06 11.25
CA PHE A 56 11.43 -11.28 9.94
C PHE A 56 12.15 -10.55 8.80
N TYR A 57 12.73 -9.38 9.07
CA TYR A 57 13.50 -8.60 8.10
C TYR A 57 15.00 -8.90 8.10
N ASP A 58 15.47 -9.78 8.98
CA ASP A 58 16.86 -10.23 8.97
C ASP A 58 17.09 -11.20 7.79
N PRO A 59 17.96 -10.85 6.82
CA PRO A 59 18.24 -11.67 5.66
C PRO A 59 19.00 -12.97 6.01
N ALA A 60 19.57 -13.10 7.21
CA ALA A 60 20.15 -14.35 7.69
C ALA A 60 19.07 -15.41 7.94
N HIS A 61 17.91 -14.99 8.44
CA HIS A 61 16.82 -15.88 8.83
C HIS A 61 15.77 -16.07 7.74
N PHE A 62 15.41 -14.99 7.04
CA PHE A 62 14.29 -15.04 6.11
C PHE A 62 14.64 -14.48 4.71
N ARG A 63 13.90 -14.97 3.74
CA ARG A 63 13.89 -14.47 2.35
C ARG A 63 12.47 -14.15 1.92
N ARG A 64 12.34 -13.18 1.02
CA ARG A 64 11.04 -12.77 0.46
C ARG A 64 10.76 -13.44 -0.88
N GLY A 65 11.82 -13.84 -1.60
CA GLY A 65 11.72 -14.54 -2.88
C GLY A 65 10.88 -15.80 -2.78
N GLY A 66 9.84 -15.90 -3.60
CA GLY A 66 8.92 -17.05 -3.63
C GLY A 66 7.97 -17.16 -2.42
N ALA A 67 7.93 -16.15 -1.52
CA ALA A 67 7.07 -16.20 -0.35
C ALA A 67 5.62 -15.81 -0.68
N LEU A 68 5.41 -14.81 -1.56
CA LEU A 68 4.05 -14.37 -1.88
C LEU A 68 3.34 -15.39 -2.77
N PRO A 69 2.18 -15.97 -2.33
CA PRO A 69 1.45 -16.94 -3.10
C PRO A 69 1.07 -16.45 -4.49
N CYS A 70 1.21 -17.31 -5.50
CA CYS A 70 0.97 -16.96 -6.91
C CYS A 70 -0.42 -16.33 -7.16
N PRO A 71 -1.53 -16.82 -6.56
CA PRO A 71 -2.84 -16.20 -6.72
C PRO A 71 -2.91 -14.75 -6.22
N VAL A 72 -2.20 -14.42 -5.15
CA VAL A 72 -2.13 -13.04 -4.63
C VAL A 72 -1.20 -12.19 -5.50
N ARG A 73 -0.06 -12.73 -5.88
CA ARG A 73 0.98 -12.02 -6.61
C ARG A 73 0.56 -11.62 -8.03
N LYS A 74 -0.04 -12.56 -8.80
CA LYS A 74 -0.35 -12.32 -10.22
C LYS A 74 -1.21 -11.08 -10.47
N PRO A 75 -2.38 -10.90 -9.84
CA PRO A 75 -3.17 -9.69 -10.07
C PRO A 75 -2.53 -8.45 -9.46
N LEU A 76 -1.87 -8.58 -8.31
CA LEU A 76 -1.34 -7.44 -7.56
C LEU A 76 -0.02 -6.91 -8.14
N LEU A 77 0.97 -7.78 -8.35
CA LEU A 77 2.35 -7.40 -8.66
C LEU A 77 2.82 -7.83 -10.05
N GLY A 78 2.14 -8.78 -10.69
CA GLY A 78 2.54 -9.35 -11.98
C GLY A 78 3.30 -10.67 -11.85
N ALA A 79 3.72 -11.19 -12.99
CA ALA A 79 4.35 -12.51 -13.06
C ALA A 79 5.82 -12.50 -12.61
N ASP A 80 6.60 -11.55 -13.13
CA ASP A 80 8.02 -11.35 -12.83
C ASP A 80 8.25 -9.94 -12.29
N THR A 81 8.40 -9.81 -10.98
CA THR A 81 8.47 -8.53 -10.26
C THR A 81 9.62 -8.54 -9.26
N VAL A 82 10.11 -7.34 -8.91
CA VAL A 82 11.18 -7.14 -7.92
C VAL A 82 10.95 -7.90 -6.60
N HIS A 83 9.69 -8.08 -6.21
CA HIS A 83 9.31 -8.77 -4.98
C HIS A 83 9.58 -10.29 -4.97
N MET A 84 9.97 -10.86 -6.11
CA MET A 84 10.31 -12.29 -6.22
C MET A 84 11.76 -12.59 -5.96
N TYR A 85 12.57 -11.59 -5.72
CA TYR A 85 14.02 -11.72 -5.65
C TYR A 85 14.54 -11.30 -4.27
N ASP A 86 15.73 -11.80 -3.94
CA ASP A 86 16.54 -11.42 -2.80
C ASP A 86 17.97 -11.11 -3.28
N GLY A 87 18.81 -10.59 -2.39
CA GLY A 87 20.22 -10.34 -2.64
C GLY A 87 20.49 -9.32 -3.76
N GLU A 88 21.47 -9.60 -4.61
CA GLU A 88 21.92 -8.67 -5.66
C GLU A 88 20.86 -8.40 -6.73
N THR A 89 20.17 -9.44 -7.16
CA THR A 89 19.09 -9.30 -8.15
C THR A 89 17.97 -8.39 -7.63
N HIS A 90 17.58 -8.54 -6.35
CA HIS A 90 16.62 -7.64 -5.72
C HIS A 90 17.15 -6.20 -5.70
N ARG A 91 18.38 -5.98 -5.21
CA ARG A 91 18.99 -4.63 -5.12
C ARG A 91 19.08 -3.96 -6.49
N TRP A 92 19.57 -4.68 -7.50
CA TRP A 92 19.61 -4.17 -8.86
C TRP A 92 18.20 -3.79 -9.36
N ARG A 93 17.23 -4.66 -9.25
CA ARG A 93 15.85 -4.36 -9.68
C ARG A 93 15.22 -3.23 -8.88
N LYS A 94 15.46 -3.19 -7.58
CA LYS A 94 14.96 -2.15 -6.69
C LYS A 94 15.53 -0.78 -7.00
N SER A 95 16.76 -0.70 -7.54
CA SER A 95 17.35 0.59 -7.93
C SER A 95 16.48 1.39 -8.91
N LEU A 96 15.63 0.68 -9.69
CA LEU A 96 14.64 1.31 -10.56
C LEU A 96 13.62 2.18 -9.81
N PHE A 97 13.40 1.92 -8.52
CA PHE A 97 12.40 2.60 -7.70
C PHE A 97 13.00 3.61 -6.71
N LEU A 98 14.34 3.67 -6.56
CA LEU A 98 14.96 4.48 -5.51
C LEU A 98 14.76 5.98 -5.70
N PHE A 99 14.53 6.45 -6.94
CA PHE A 99 14.17 7.84 -7.20
C PHE A 99 12.89 8.30 -6.50
N LEU A 100 12.02 7.37 -6.10
CA LEU A 100 10.83 7.64 -5.27
C LEU A 100 11.18 8.09 -3.84
N LEU A 101 12.44 7.97 -3.43
CA LEU A 101 12.95 8.45 -2.15
C LEU A 101 13.51 9.88 -2.25
N GLU A 102 13.73 10.39 -3.46
CA GLU A 102 14.29 11.72 -3.72
C GLU A 102 13.21 12.80 -3.53
N ASP A 103 13.63 13.99 -3.09
CA ASP A 103 12.73 15.10 -2.77
C ASP A 103 12.01 15.66 -4.00
N GLU A 104 12.74 15.84 -5.11
CA GLU A 104 12.20 16.51 -6.29
C GLU A 104 11.12 15.68 -6.98
N PRO A 105 11.33 14.37 -7.30
CA PRO A 105 10.26 13.53 -7.85
C PRO A 105 9.02 13.46 -6.99
N VAL A 106 9.18 13.45 -5.65
CA VAL A 106 8.04 13.43 -4.72
C VAL A 106 7.29 14.77 -4.77
N ARG A 107 8.00 15.92 -4.76
CA ARG A 107 7.36 17.24 -4.88
C ARG A 107 6.65 17.41 -6.24
N ASP A 108 7.23 16.89 -7.31
CA ASP A 108 6.61 16.93 -8.64
C ASP A 108 5.33 16.13 -8.71
N LEU A 109 5.31 14.95 -8.09
CA LEU A 109 4.10 14.15 -8.00
C LEU A 109 3.02 14.85 -7.17
N VAL A 110 3.37 15.50 -6.06
CA VAL A 110 2.43 16.30 -5.27
C VAL A 110 1.88 17.47 -6.10
N ARG A 111 2.71 18.16 -6.91
CA ARG A 111 2.25 19.23 -7.81
C ARG A 111 1.25 18.72 -8.87
N THR A 112 1.53 17.56 -9.49
CA THR A 112 0.61 16.96 -10.45
C THR A 112 -0.68 16.47 -9.79
N PHE A 113 -0.59 15.92 -8.58
CA PHE A 113 -1.75 15.53 -7.78
C PHE A 113 -2.63 16.75 -7.44
N THR A 114 -2.05 17.84 -6.98
CA THR A 114 -2.79 19.07 -6.65
C THR A 114 -3.52 19.62 -7.88
N ARG A 115 -2.88 19.66 -9.05
CA ARG A 115 -3.54 20.07 -10.32
C ARG A 115 -4.70 19.15 -10.68
N ALA A 116 -4.50 17.82 -10.60
CA ALA A 116 -5.55 16.85 -10.88
C ALA A 116 -6.72 16.95 -9.88
N TRP A 117 -6.41 17.22 -8.61
CA TRP A 117 -7.40 17.48 -7.55
C TRP A 117 -8.26 18.68 -7.90
N HIS A 118 -7.67 19.85 -8.19
CA HIS A 118 -8.43 21.07 -8.50
C HIS A 118 -9.32 20.90 -9.74
N ALA A 119 -8.81 20.23 -10.79
CA ALA A 119 -9.60 19.92 -11.98
C ALA A 119 -10.81 19.03 -11.67
N ARG A 120 -10.65 18.04 -10.77
CA ARG A 120 -11.75 17.16 -10.36
C ARG A 120 -12.70 17.85 -9.38
N ALA A 121 -12.19 18.65 -8.44
CA ALA A 121 -12.99 19.37 -7.47
C ALA A 121 -13.99 20.33 -8.17
N ALA A 122 -13.59 20.96 -9.28
CA ALA A 122 -14.50 21.77 -10.10
C ALA A 122 -15.69 20.94 -10.65
N LEU A 123 -15.47 19.66 -10.99
CA LEU A 123 -16.55 18.78 -11.44
C LEU A 123 -17.41 18.28 -10.28
N TRP A 124 -16.88 18.16 -9.07
CA TRP A 124 -17.67 17.74 -7.90
C TRP A 124 -18.73 18.76 -7.53
N GLU A 125 -18.47 20.06 -7.74
CA GLU A 125 -19.44 21.12 -7.49
C GLU A 125 -20.70 21.02 -8.38
N THR A 126 -20.61 20.38 -9.53
CA THR A 126 -21.73 20.18 -10.47
C THR A 126 -22.51 18.89 -10.22
N ARG A 127 -22.14 18.11 -9.20
CA ARG A 127 -22.76 16.82 -8.86
C ARG A 127 -23.44 16.89 -7.51
N ASP A 128 -24.58 16.20 -7.41
CA ASP A 128 -25.27 16.07 -6.12
C ASP A 128 -24.48 15.28 -5.11
N GLU A 129 -23.82 14.22 -5.57
CA GLU A 129 -23.02 13.30 -4.77
C GLU A 129 -21.76 12.86 -5.52
N VAL A 130 -20.70 12.60 -4.74
CA VAL A 130 -19.48 11.94 -5.21
C VAL A 130 -19.04 10.86 -4.23
N VAL A 131 -18.58 9.73 -4.74
CA VAL A 131 -17.94 8.69 -3.93
C VAL A 131 -16.45 9.01 -3.84
N PHE A 132 -16.00 9.43 -2.66
CA PHE A 132 -14.65 9.98 -2.46
C PHE A 132 -13.55 8.99 -2.84
N LEU A 133 -13.68 7.71 -2.46
CA LEU A 133 -12.73 6.66 -2.86
C LEU A 133 -12.53 6.62 -4.39
N THR A 134 -13.63 6.59 -5.14
CA THR A 134 -13.59 6.52 -6.60
C THR A 134 -13.01 7.79 -7.22
N GLU A 135 -13.33 8.96 -6.66
CA GLU A 135 -12.75 10.21 -7.12
C GLU A 135 -11.24 10.28 -6.83
N MET A 136 -10.78 9.79 -5.68
CA MET A 136 -9.35 9.72 -5.39
C MET A 136 -8.61 8.75 -6.30
N GLU A 137 -9.22 7.64 -6.70
CA GLU A 137 -8.66 6.74 -7.72
C GLU A 137 -8.45 7.46 -9.06
N ARG A 138 -9.40 8.29 -9.48
CA ARG A 138 -9.31 9.10 -10.70
C ARG A 138 -8.24 10.19 -10.61
N VAL A 139 -8.24 10.96 -9.51
CA VAL A 139 -7.26 12.02 -9.25
C VAL A 139 -5.84 11.45 -9.27
N LEU A 140 -5.61 10.37 -8.51
CA LEU A 140 -4.29 9.75 -8.41
C LEU A 140 -3.85 9.07 -9.72
N CYS A 141 -4.80 8.47 -10.46
CA CYS A 141 -4.50 7.88 -11.77
C CYS A 141 -4.03 8.94 -12.77
N ARG A 142 -4.75 10.08 -12.87
CA ARG A 142 -4.34 11.21 -13.70
C ARG A 142 -2.99 11.73 -13.26
N ALA A 143 -2.84 12.04 -11.98
CA ALA A 143 -1.62 12.60 -11.42
C ALA A 143 -0.38 11.74 -11.67
N VAL A 144 -0.48 10.44 -11.42
CA VAL A 144 0.66 9.54 -11.57
C VAL A 144 1.01 9.29 -13.04
N CYS A 145 0.03 9.24 -13.94
CA CYS A 145 0.30 9.11 -15.38
C CYS A 145 1.00 10.36 -15.91
N ASP A 146 0.48 11.56 -15.58
CA ASP A 146 1.09 12.82 -15.98
C ASP A 146 2.52 12.97 -15.44
N TRP A 147 2.74 12.66 -14.16
CA TRP A 147 4.05 12.69 -13.52
C TRP A 147 5.02 11.66 -14.10
N ALA A 148 4.53 10.44 -14.37
CA ALA A 148 5.35 9.36 -14.93
C ALA A 148 5.69 9.57 -16.42
N GLY A 149 5.08 10.55 -17.08
CA GLY A 149 5.20 10.75 -18.53
C GLY A 149 4.43 9.72 -19.35
N VAL A 150 3.42 9.08 -18.77
CA VAL A 150 2.57 8.06 -19.43
C VAL A 150 1.37 8.77 -20.10
N PRO A 151 1.25 8.71 -21.43
CA PRO A 151 0.10 9.27 -22.09
C PRO A 151 -1.21 8.63 -21.63
N LEU A 152 -2.17 9.48 -21.23
CA LEU A 152 -3.49 9.04 -20.79
C LEU A 152 -4.55 9.90 -21.48
N GLY A 153 -5.30 9.34 -22.41
CA GLY A 153 -6.39 10.01 -23.09
C GLY A 153 -7.51 10.44 -22.14
N SER A 154 -8.23 11.51 -22.49
CA SER A 154 -9.35 12.00 -21.67
C SER A 154 -10.45 10.96 -21.47
N GLY A 155 -10.72 10.11 -22.46
CA GLY A 155 -11.71 9.03 -22.38
C GLY A 155 -11.23 7.75 -21.68
N GLU A 156 -9.93 7.63 -21.37
CA GLU A 156 -9.35 6.42 -20.79
C GLU A 156 -9.25 6.45 -19.25
N LEU A 157 -9.40 7.61 -18.63
CA LEU A 157 -9.17 7.80 -17.20
C LEU A 157 -9.97 6.82 -16.34
N ASP A 158 -11.26 6.67 -16.59
CA ASP A 158 -12.13 5.78 -15.80
C ASP A 158 -11.75 4.32 -15.96
N LEU A 159 -11.39 3.91 -17.19
CA LEU A 159 -10.92 2.55 -17.48
C LEU A 159 -9.61 2.25 -16.73
N ARG A 160 -8.62 3.15 -16.82
CA ARG A 160 -7.31 2.91 -16.22
C ARG A 160 -7.33 3.02 -14.70
N ALA A 161 -8.06 3.99 -14.14
CA ALA A 161 -8.29 4.07 -12.71
C ALA A 161 -8.98 2.80 -12.18
N GLY A 162 -10.02 2.33 -12.88
CA GLY A 162 -10.71 1.07 -12.57
C GLY A 162 -9.81 -0.17 -12.69
N ASP A 163 -8.96 -0.26 -13.71
CA ASP A 163 -7.99 -1.35 -13.85
C ASP A 163 -7.02 -1.38 -12.66
N PHE A 164 -6.47 -0.24 -12.26
CA PHE A 164 -5.59 -0.17 -11.09
C PHE A 164 -6.32 -0.48 -9.77
N ALA A 165 -7.56 -0.01 -9.63
CA ALA A 165 -8.38 -0.26 -8.44
C ALA A 165 -8.66 -1.75 -8.24
N VAL A 166 -9.05 -2.50 -9.29
CA VAL A 166 -9.34 -3.93 -9.19
C VAL A 166 -8.10 -4.80 -8.96
N MET A 167 -6.91 -4.37 -9.40
CA MET A 167 -5.65 -5.06 -9.11
C MET A 167 -5.34 -5.07 -7.60
N PHE A 168 -5.74 -4.02 -6.89
CA PHE A 168 -5.51 -3.89 -5.45
C PHE A 168 -6.73 -4.31 -4.61
N GLY A 169 -7.92 -4.21 -5.18
CA GLY A 169 -9.16 -4.61 -4.54
C GLY A 169 -9.32 -6.13 -4.55
N ASN A 170 -9.10 -6.79 -3.43
CA ASN A 170 -9.24 -8.22 -3.23
C ASN A 170 -8.16 -9.12 -3.85
N PRO A 171 -6.86 -8.88 -3.59
CA PRO A 171 -5.79 -9.72 -4.14
C PRO A 171 -5.84 -11.17 -3.66
N ALA A 172 -6.50 -11.44 -2.51
CA ALA A 172 -6.68 -12.78 -1.95
C ALA A 172 -8.10 -13.33 -2.16
N SER A 173 -8.91 -12.70 -3.02
CA SER A 173 -10.28 -13.15 -3.29
C SER A 173 -10.30 -14.39 -4.20
N VAL A 174 -11.47 -15.01 -4.30
CA VAL A 174 -11.76 -16.10 -5.23
C VAL A 174 -12.95 -15.71 -6.13
N GLY A 175 -13.12 -16.41 -7.25
CA GLY A 175 -14.24 -16.19 -8.15
C GLY A 175 -14.17 -14.89 -8.95
N PRO A 176 -15.33 -14.22 -9.25
CA PRO A 176 -15.39 -13.09 -10.18
C PRO A 176 -14.51 -11.90 -9.80
N SER A 177 -14.30 -11.62 -8.53
CA SER A 177 -13.41 -10.53 -8.07
C SER A 177 -11.95 -10.80 -8.43
N TYR A 178 -11.50 -12.03 -8.26
CA TYR A 178 -10.16 -12.45 -8.66
C TYR A 178 -9.96 -12.32 -10.18
N THR A 179 -10.93 -12.81 -10.97
CA THR A 179 -10.89 -12.72 -12.44
C THR A 179 -10.83 -11.26 -12.89
N ARG A 180 -11.61 -10.37 -12.28
CA ARG A 180 -11.55 -8.92 -12.59
C ARG A 180 -10.17 -8.33 -12.31
N GLY A 181 -9.53 -8.71 -11.20
CA GLY A 181 -8.15 -8.30 -10.88
C GLY A 181 -7.14 -8.77 -11.92
N LEU A 182 -7.23 -10.03 -12.37
CA LEU A 182 -6.37 -10.57 -13.44
C LEU A 182 -6.60 -9.86 -14.78
N LEU A 183 -7.84 -9.63 -15.19
CA LEU A 183 -8.17 -8.95 -16.43
C LEU A 183 -7.71 -7.48 -16.41
N GLY A 184 -7.91 -6.77 -15.28
CA GLY A 184 -7.38 -5.43 -15.10
C GLY A 184 -5.86 -5.39 -15.25
N ARG A 185 -5.17 -6.38 -14.64
CA ARG A 185 -3.72 -6.51 -14.78
C ARG A 185 -3.28 -6.74 -16.22
N GLN A 186 -3.93 -7.66 -16.92
CA GLN A 186 -3.61 -7.96 -18.33
C GLN A 186 -3.82 -6.75 -19.24
N ARG A 187 -4.94 -6.03 -19.09
CA ARG A 187 -5.20 -4.78 -19.85
C ARG A 187 -4.17 -3.71 -19.56
N GLY A 188 -3.83 -3.51 -18.28
CA GLY A 188 -2.81 -2.57 -17.86
C GLY A 188 -1.43 -2.90 -18.42
N GLU A 189 -1.00 -4.17 -18.34
CA GLU A 189 0.28 -4.62 -18.89
C GLU A 189 0.33 -4.48 -20.42
N ALA A 190 -0.73 -4.82 -21.13
CA ALA A 190 -0.81 -4.64 -22.58
C ALA A 190 -0.72 -3.17 -22.98
N TRP A 191 -1.43 -2.28 -22.27
CA TRP A 191 -1.38 -0.84 -22.49
C TRP A 191 0.03 -0.27 -22.27
N ILE A 192 0.65 -0.55 -21.14
CA ILE A 192 1.97 -0.04 -20.79
C ILE A 192 3.05 -0.66 -21.69
N ARG A 193 2.93 -1.92 -22.05
CA ARG A 193 3.82 -2.57 -23.02
C ARG A 193 3.83 -1.84 -24.36
N GLY A 194 2.65 -1.46 -24.86
CA GLY A 194 2.52 -0.67 -26.10
C GLY A 194 3.23 0.68 -26.00
N ILE A 195 3.05 1.39 -24.89
CA ILE A 195 3.68 2.70 -24.63
C ILE A 195 5.21 2.56 -24.56
N ILE A 196 5.73 1.60 -23.78
CA ILE A 196 7.20 1.37 -23.67
C ILE A 196 7.77 0.96 -25.04
N GLY A 197 7.03 0.17 -25.81
CA GLY A 197 7.42 -0.19 -27.19
C GLY A 197 7.60 1.05 -28.07
N GLN A 198 6.68 2.00 -28.02
CA GLN A 198 6.78 3.27 -28.75
C GLN A 198 7.99 4.12 -28.29
N VAL A 199 8.26 4.15 -26.98
CA VAL A 199 9.46 4.86 -26.45
C VAL A 199 10.74 4.22 -26.99
N ARG A 200 10.85 2.89 -26.95
CA ARG A 200 12.03 2.16 -27.42
C ARG A 200 12.23 2.25 -28.92
N ALA A 201 11.13 2.40 -29.69
CA ALA A 201 11.16 2.63 -31.13
C ALA A 201 11.44 4.10 -31.52
N GLY A 202 11.51 5.01 -30.55
CA GLY A 202 11.71 6.45 -30.79
C GLY A 202 10.46 7.20 -31.23
N HIS A 203 9.29 6.55 -31.27
CA HIS A 203 8.03 7.16 -31.68
C HIS A 203 7.38 8.01 -30.57
N LEU A 204 7.75 7.78 -29.30
CA LEU A 204 7.32 8.55 -28.15
C LEU A 204 8.53 9.03 -27.37
N GLN A 205 8.57 10.32 -27.04
CA GLN A 205 9.65 10.95 -26.28
C GLN A 205 9.12 11.43 -24.93
N PRO A 206 9.14 10.57 -23.87
CA PRO A 206 8.74 11.00 -22.54
C PRO A 206 9.74 11.99 -21.95
N PRO A 207 9.32 12.84 -20.99
CA PRO A 207 10.21 13.80 -20.33
C PRO A 207 11.47 13.11 -19.76
N ALA A 208 12.59 13.79 -19.82
CA ALA A 208 13.83 13.30 -19.23
C ALA A 208 13.61 13.06 -17.72
N GLY A 209 14.13 11.94 -17.21
CA GLY A 209 13.99 11.57 -15.80
C GLY A 209 12.59 11.05 -15.37
N SER A 210 11.57 11.08 -16.26
CA SER A 210 10.27 10.51 -15.95
C SER A 210 10.34 9.00 -15.68
N ALA A 211 9.39 8.48 -14.90
CA ALA A 211 9.33 7.05 -14.58
C ALA A 211 9.23 6.18 -15.84
N LEU A 212 8.44 6.60 -16.84
CA LEU A 212 8.34 5.91 -18.13
C LEU A 212 9.68 5.80 -18.82
N ARG A 213 10.46 6.90 -18.90
CA ARG A 213 11.78 6.89 -19.55
C ARG A 213 12.77 6.02 -18.80
N ARG A 214 12.84 6.16 -17.47
CA ARG A 214 13.69 5.33 -16.60
C ARG A 214 13.43 3.84 -16.80
N VAL A 215 12.19 3.43 -16.83
CA VAL A 215 11.79 2.02 -17.00
C VAL A 215 12.06 1.54 -18.43
N ALA A 216 11.75 2.36 -19.45
CA ALA A 216 11.96 1.99 -20.84
C ALA A 216 13.44 1.77 -21.17
N GLU A 217 14.34 2.56 -20.55
CA GLU A 217 15.79 2.53 -20.76
C GLU A 217 16.54 1.66 -19.72
N PHE A 218 15.85 1.05 -18.76
CA PHE A 218 16.48 0.28 -17.70
C PHE A 218 17.18 -0.96 -18.24
N ARG A 219 18.43 -1.16 -17.79
CA ARG A 219 19.31 -2.20 -18.32
C ARG A 219 19.71 -3.24 -17.27
N ARG A 220 19.94 -4.46 -17.74
CA ARG A 220 20.59 -5.51 -16.95
C ARG A 220 22.06 -5.16 -16.69
N PRO A 221 22.69 -5.79 -15.69
CA PRO A 221 24.13 -5.62 -15.45
C PRO A 221 25.00 -5.88 -16.69
N GLY A 222 24.54 -6.74 -17.61
CA GLY A 222 25.20 -7.03 -18.89
C GLY A 222 24.99 -5.98 -20.00
N GLY A 223 24.27 -4.87 -19.74
CA GLY A 223 24.06 -3.77 -20.69
C GLY A 223 22.79 -3.87 -21.53
N ASP A 224 22.15 -5.03 -21.61
CA ASP A 224 20.91 -5.22 -22.37
C ASP A 224 19.70 -4.58 -21.67
N LEU A 225 18.74 -4.09 -22.45
CA LEU A 225 17.46 -3.65 -21.91
C LEU A 225 16.74 -4.83 -21.24
N ILE A 226 16.03 -4.54 -20.13
CA ILE A 226 15.13 -5.56 -19.56
C ILE A 226 14.05 -5.92 -20.56
N ALA A 227 13.53 -7.15 -20.48
CA ALA A 227 12.44 -7.60 -21.35
C ALA A 227 11.23 -6.65 -21.25
N LEU A 228 10.53 -6.46 -22.36
CA LEU A 228 9.42 -5.50 -22.47
C LEU A 228 8.30 -5.80 -21.46
N ASP A 229 8.00 -7.10 -21.22
CA ASP A 229 7.00 -7.52 -20.24
C ASP A 229 7.42 -7.18 -18.80
N ILE A 230 8.71 -7.34 -18.50
CA ILE A 230 9.25 -6.96 -17.19
C ILE A 230 9.17 -5.44 -17.00
N ALA A 231 9.55 -4.67 -18.02
CA ALA A 231 9.45 -3.21 -17.99
C ALA A 231 8.01 -2.75 -17.75
N ALA A 232 7.03 -3.35 -18.47
CA ALA A 232 5.61 -3.05 -18.28
C ALA A 232 5.15 -3.39 -16.86
N THR A 233 5.53 -4.56 -16.33
CA THR A 233 5.23 -4.97 -14.96
C THR A 233 5.76 -3.97 -13.94
N GLU A 234 7.02 -3.53 -14.07
CA GLU A 234 7.62 -2.63 -13.07
C GLU A 234 7.09 -1.20 -13.17
N LEU A 235 6.75 -0.71 -14.37
CA LEU A 235 6.08 0.59 -14.47
C LEU A 235 4.69 0.56 -13.83
N ILE A 236 3.90 -0.50 -14.01
CA ILE A 236 2.64 -0.67 -13.30
C ILE A 236 2.86 -0.75 -11.78
N ASN A 237 3.96 -1.31 -11.31
CA ASN A 237 4.31 -1.36 -9.89
C ASN A 237 4.72 0.01 -9.33
N ILE A 238 4.85 1.06 -10.16
CA ILE A 238 4.92 2.47 -9.77
C ILE A 238 3.51 3.11 -9.84
N LEU A 239 2.79 2.94 -10.95
CA LEU A 239 1.50 3.60 -11.19
C LEU A 239 0.41 3.10 -10.25
N ARG A 240 0.20 1.79 -10.18
CA ARG A 240 -0.86 1.17 -9.38
C ARG A 240 -0.76 1.45 -7.87
N PRO A 241 0.42 1.33 -7.21
CA PRO A 241 0.53 1.64 -5.78
C PRO A 241 0.23 3.10 -5.47
N THR A 242 0.56 4.01 -6.38
CA THR A 242 0.21 5.44 -6.23
C THR A 242 -1.31 5.62 -6.25
N VAL A 243 -2.04 4.95 -7.15
CA VAL A 243 -3.51 4.97 -7.13
C VAL A 243 -4.07 4.33 -5.85
N ALA A 244 -3.41 3.31 -5.29
CA ALA A 244 -3.83 2.68 -4.05
C ALA A 244 -3.78 3.61 -2.82
N VAL A 245 -3.06 4.74 -2.88
CA VAL A 245 -3.07 5.79 -1.84
C VAL A 245 -4.48 6.37 -1.64
N SER A 246 -5.38 6.23 -2.62
CA SER A 246 -6.81 6.58 -2.48
C SER A 246 -7.45 5.96 -1.24
N ARG A 247 -7.01 4.77 -0.81
CA ARG A 247 -7.50 4.08 0.39
C ARG A 247 -7.10 4.85 1.64
N TYR A 248 -5.84 5.24 1.74
CA TYR A 248 -5.38 6.06 2.86
C TYR A 248 -6.06 7.43 2.89
N LEU A 249 -6.23 8.09 1.74
CA LEU A 249 -6.95 9.36 1.66
C LEU A 249 -8.42 9.22 2.08
N THR A 250 -9.07 8.09 1.76
CA THR A 250 -10.44 7.82 2.21
C THR A 250 -10.50 7.60 3.73
N HIS A 251 -9.53 6.88 4.31
CA HIS A 251 -9.42 6.75 5.76
C HIS A 251 -9.07 8.09 6.44
N ALA A 252 -8.26 8.94 5.81
CA ALA A 252 -7.99 10.29 6.30
C ALA A 252 -9.26 11.15 6.30
N ALA A 253 -10.05 11.07 5.23
CA ALA A 253 -11.33 11.77 5.14
C ALA A 253 -12.34 11.29 6.19
N LEU A 254 -12.38 9.98 6.46
CA LEU A 254 -13.18 9.40 7.53
C LEU A 254 -12.70 9.89 8.90
N ALA A 255 -11.39 9.91 9.15
CA ALA A 255 -10.84 10.44 10.39
C ALA A 255 -11.17 11.93 10.60
N LEU A 256 -11.14 12.76 9.55
CA LEU A 256 -11.56 14.16 9.61
C LEU A 256 -13.06 14.32 9.88
N HIS A 257 -13.90 13.36 9.47
CA HIS A 257 -15.32 13.31 9.78
C HIS A 257 -15.58 12.94 11.23
N ASP A 258 -14.91 11.89 11.71
CA ASP A 258 -15.08 11.33 13.05
C ASP A 258 -14.44 12.23 14.14
N HIS A 259 -13.44 13.06 13.77
CA HIS A 259 -12.69 13.92 14.67
C HIS A 259 -12.68 15.39 14.18
N PRO A 260 -13.75 16.16 14.38
CA PRO A 260 -13.85 17.55 13.88
C PRO A 260 -12.76 18.49 14.41
N ALA A 261 -12.25 18.27 15.63
CA ALA A 261 -11.12 19.03 16.18
C ALA A 261 -9.85 18.83 15.36
N GLU A 262 -9.58 17.60 14.93
CA GLU A 262 -8.44 17.29 14.08
C GLU A 262 -8.57 17.93 12.69
N ARG A 263 -9.80 18.03 12.15
CA ARG A 263 -10.05 18.72 10.90
C ARG A 263 -9.63 20.19 10.96
N ALA A 264 -9.93 20.89 12.06
CA ALA A 264 -9.53 22.28 12.26
C ALA A 264 -8.00 22.45 12.32
N ARG A 265 -7.32 21.54 13.02
CA ARG A 265 -5.85 21.52 13.12
C ARG A 265 -5.18 21.24 11.77
N VAL A 266 -5.67 20.25 11.03
CA VAL A 266 -5.20 19.95 9.67
C VAL A 266 -5.40 21.16 8.75
N ALA A 267 -6.56 21.84 8.81
CA ALA A 267 -6.86 23.02 8.02
C ALA A 267 -5.92 24.21 8.32
N ALA A 268 -5.35 24.29 9.52
CA ALA A 268 -4.33 25.29 9.85
C ALA A 268 -3.06 25.12 9.00
N GLY A 269 -2.75 23.89 8.56
CA GLY A 269 -1.69 23.59 7.59
C GLY A 269 -0.29 23.59 8.17
N ASP A 270 -0.14 23.36 9.49
CA ASP A 270 1.15 23.12 10.10
C ASP A 270 1.77 21.84 9.52
N PRO A 271 2.95 21.91 8.85
CA PRO A 271 3.59 20.73 8.25
C PRO A 271 3.88 19.61 9.25
N ALA A 272 4.30 19.95 10.46
CA ALA A 272 4.60 18.96 11.50
C ALA A 272 3.32 18.22 11.94
N TYR A 273 2.20 18.95 12.03
CA TYR A 273 0.93 18.32 12.35
C TYR A 273 0.38 17.46 11.21
N LEU A 274 0.51 17.91 9.97
CA LEU A 274 0.12 17.12 8.79
C LEU A 274 0.89 15.80 8.72
N GLU A 275 2.16 15.79 9.08
CA GLU A 275 2.98 14.59 9.13
C GLU A 275 2.46 13.60 10.18
N VAL A 276 2.32 14.03 11.43
CA VAL A 276 1.87 13.14 12.52
C VAL A 276 0.43 12.66 12.32
N PHE A 277 -0.46 13.50 11.76
CA PHE A 277 -1.80 13.09 11.36
C PHE A 277 -1.76 11.99 10.29
N SER A 278 -0.93 12.16 9.26
CA SER A 278 -0.76 11.17 8.19
C SER A 278 -0.18 9.85 8.71
N HIS A 279 0.75 9.91 9.66
CA HIS A 279 1.29 8.73 10.33
C HIS A 279 0.20 8.00 11.12
N GLU A 280 -0.61 8.72 11.91
CA GLU A 280 -1.69 8.09 12.69
C GLU A 280 -2.75 7.45 11.80
N VAL A 281 -3.14 8.11 10.71
CA VAL A 281 -4.04 7.48 9.72
C VAL A 281 -3.41 6.20 9.17
N ARG A 282 -2.13 6.21 8.80
CA ARG A 282 -1.45 5.01 8.26
C ARG A 282 -1.33 3.90 9.31
N ARG A 283 -1.19 4.26 10.59
CA ARG A 283 -1.14 3.31 11.70
C ARG A 283 -2.48 2.61 11.90
N VAL A 284 -3.58 3.36 11.86
CA VAL A 284 -4.92 2.82 12.14
C VAL A 284 -5.64 2.28 10.90
N ALA A 285 -5.29 2.69 9.68
CA ALA A 285 -5.96 2.22 8.48
C ALA A 285 -5.64 0.74 8.20
N PRO A 286 -6.63 -0.10 7.97
CA PRO A 286 -6.42 -1.51 7.60
C PRO A 286 -6.07 -1.61 6.10
N PHE A 287 -4.79 -1.39 5.76
CA PHE A 287 -4.32 -1.33 4.37
C PHE A 287 -3.69 -2.66 3.92
N ILE A 288 -2.54 -3.04 4.51
CA ILE A 288 -1.90 -4.34 4.28
C ILE A 288 -1.98 -5.14 5.58
N PRO A 289 -2.66 -6.30 5.61
CA PRO A 289 -2.82 -7.06 6.85
C PRO A 289 -1.52 -7.68 7.33
N ALA A 290 -0.78 -8.34 6.42
CA ALA A 290 0.40 -9.11 6.75
C ALA A 290 1.31 -9.30 5.55
N LEU A 291 2.56 -9.67 5.80
CA LEU A 291 3.55 -9.98 4.76
C LEU A 291 4.15 -11.37 4.97
N PRO A 292 4.33 -12.16 3.88
CA PRO A 292 4.94 -13.48 3.96
C PRO A 292 6.46 -13.43 3.75
N ALA A 293 7.14 -14.43 4.34
CA ALA A 293 8.54 -14.76 4.09
C ALA A 293 8.78 -16.28 4.13
N ARG A 294 9.96 -16.71 3.72
CA ARG A 294 10.42 -18.11 3.81
C ARG A 294 11.66 -18.20 4.68
N GLY A 295 11.70 -19.11 5.64
CA GLY A 295 12.90 -19.45 6.40
C GLY A 295 14.02 -19.91 5.47
N ARG A 296 15.25 -19.42 5.71
CA ARG A 296 16.44 -19.84 4.93
C ARG A 296 17.02 -21.14 5.44
N GLY A 297 17.03 -21.30 6.76
CA GLY A 297 17.51 -22.48 7.46
C GLY A 297 16.70 -22.68 8.74
N GLU A 298 17.06 -23.71 9.49
CA GLU A 298 16.51 -23.90 10.83
C GLU A 298 17.17 -22.91 11.80
N PHE A 299 16.37 -22.25 12.65
CA PHE A 299 16.85 -21.40 13.71
C PHE A 299 15.87 -21.36 14.89
N GLU A 300 16.32 -20.86 16.01
CA GLU A 300 15.50 -20.62 17.20
C GLU A 300 15.50 -19.13 17.54
N TRP A 301 14.30 -18.61 17.88
CA TRP A 301 14.13 -17.27 18.37
C TRP A 301 13.15 -17.25 19.54
N ARG A 302 13.58 -16.72 20.69
CA ARG A 302 12.81 -16.67 21.95
C ARG A 302 12.20 -18.02 22.37
N GLY A 303 12.92 -19.11 22.15
CA GLY A 303 12.45 -20.46 22.46
C GLY A 303 11.47 -21.05 21.43
N HIS A 304 11.21 -20.35 20.31
CA HIS A 304 10.41 -20.83 19.19
C HIS A 304 11.32 -21.36 18.08
N ARG A 305 11.13 -22.63 17.70
CA ARG A 305 11.90 -23.26 16.61
C ARG A 305 11.23 -22.95 15.26
N PHE A 306 12.01 -22.40 14.34
CA PHE A 306 11.64 -22.15 12.96
C PHE A 306 12.32 -23.20 12.08
N PRO A 307 11.58 -24.17 11.49
CA PRO A 307 12.18 -25.16 10.61
C PRO A 307 12.64 -24.53 9.29
N GLU A 308 13.58 -25.18 8.61
CA GLU A 308 13.99 -24.76 7.27
C GLU A 308 12.79 -24.70 6.32
N GLY A 309 12.72 -23.65 5.50
CA GLY A 309 11.62 -23.43 4.57
C GLY A 309 10.28 -23.07 5.20
N ALA A 310 10.22 -22.86 6.52
CA ALA A 310 9.02 -22.41 7.22
C ALA A 310 8.41 -21.19 6.52
N PHE A 311 7.09 -21.19 6.35
CA PHE A 311 6.36 -20.07 5.82
C PHE A 311 6.00 -19.13 6.96
N ALA A 312 6.64 -17.96 7.02
CA ALA A 312 6.39 -16.97 8.05
C ALA A 312 5.42 -15.90 7.56
N ILE A 313 4.51 -15.45 8.41
CA ILE A 313 3.56 -14.39 8.16
C ILE A 313 3.69 -13.35 9.27
N LEU A 314 4.20 -12.16 8.94
CA LEU A 314 4.29 -11.03 9.86
C LEU A 314 3.00 -10.22 9.82
N ASP A 315 2.35 -10.06 10.97
CA ASP A 315 1.17 -9.19 11.16
C ASP A 315 1.58 -7.72 11.15
N LEU A 316 1.29 -7.00 10.08
CA LEU A 316 1.53 -5.56 10.02
C LEU A 316 0.46 -4.77 10.78
N TYR A 317 -0.80 -5.16 10.59
CA TYR A 317 -1.92 -4.47 11.21
C TYR A 317 -1.85 -4.50 12.74
N GLY A 318 -1.55 -5.68 13.29
CA GLY A 318 -1.41 -5.84 14.73
C GLY A 318 -0.14 -5.24 15.30
N THR A 319 0.98 -5.29 14.58
CA THR A 319 2.22 -4.63 15.01
C THR A 319 2.05 -3.11 15.10
N ASN A 320 1.35 -2.49 14.14
CA ASN A 320 1.00 -1.07 14.20
C ASN A 320 0.02 -0.71 15.35
N ARG A 321 -0.52 -1.70 16.06
CA ARG A 321 -1.45 -1.57 17.19
C ARG A 321 -0.99 -2.30 18.44
N ASP A 322 0.30 -2.62 18.51
CA ASP A 322 0.87 -3.29 19.66
C ASP A 322 0.82 -2.40 20.91
N PRO A 323 0.09 -2.81 21.98
CA PRO A 323 0.01 -2.01 23.21
C PRO A 323 1.35 -1.86 23.92
N GLY A 324 2.34 -2.73 23.66
CA GLY A 324 3.70 -2.60 24.16
C GLY A 324 4.47 -1.41 23.56
N VAL A 325 4.01 -0.88 22.41
CA VAL A 325 4.60 0.29 21.73
C VAL A 325 3.66 1.48 21.78
N TRP A 326 2.38 1.27 21.51
CA TRP A 326 1.38 2.31 21.31
C TRP A 326 0.41 2.36 22.50
N ALA A 327 0.55 3.34 23.37
CA ALA A 327 -0.43 3.56 24.44
C ALA A 327 -1.81 3.83 23.83
N ASP A 328 -2.87 3.20 24.36
CA ASP A 328 -4.24 3.26 23.81
C ASP A 328 -4.26 3.01 22.29
N PRO A 329 -3.85 1.83 21.80
CA PRO A 329 -3.59 1.60 20.38
C PRO A 329 -4.84 1.72 19.49
N GLN A 330 -6.03 1.66 20.08
CA GLN A 330 -7.30 1.83 19.37
C GLN A 330 -7.73 3.31 19.24
N ALA A 331 -7.22 4.19 20.08
CA ALA A 331 -7.53 5.61 20.01
C ALA A 331 -6.79 6.29 18.86
N PHE A 332 -7.50 7.15 18.12
CA PHE A 332 -6.91 8.01 17.10
C PHE A 332 -6.23 9.21 17.79
N ARG A 333 -4.91 9.24 17.81
CA ARG A 333 -4.12 10.26 18.52
C ARG A 333 -2.86 10.60 17.72
N PRO A 334 -2.91 11.57 16.82
CA PRO A 334 -1.76 11.99 16.00
C PRO A 334 -0.53 12.38 16.82
N GLU A 335 -0.75 13.00 17.99
CA GLU A 335 0.32 13.53 18.85
C GLU A 335 1.32 12.47 19.32
N ARG A 336 0.94 11.20 19.32
CA ARG A 336 1.87 10.12 19.69
C ARG A 336 3.12 10.08 18.83
N PHE A 337 3.02 10.57 17.60
CA PHE A 337 4.14 10.61 16.67
C PHE A 337 5.11 11.76 16.91
N PHE A 338 4.77 12.76 17.74
CA PHE A 338 5.75 13.77 18.17
C PHE A 338 6.82 13.21 19.10
N THR A 339 6.51 12.13 19.80
CA THR A 339 7.41 11.46 20.77
C THR A 339 7.85 10.07 20.32
N TRP A 340 7.42 9.63 19.13
CA TRP A 340 7.85 8.34 18.58
C TRP A 340 9.31 8.40 18.17
N ASP A 341 10.08 7.37 18.54
CA ASP A 341 11.53 7.28 18.36
C ASP A 341 11.99 6.99 16.92
N GLY A 342 11.06 6.80 15.97
CA GLY A 342 11.38 6.48 14.58
C GLY A 342 11.76 5.02 14.35
N ASP A 343 11.49 4.11 15.27
CA ASP A 343 11.84 2.70 15.12
C ASP A 343 11.22 2.08 13.86
N ALA A 344 12.09 1.58 13.00
CA ALA A 344 11.73 1.04 11.69
C ALA A 344 10.92 -0.28 11.73
N PHE A 345 10.67 -0.84 12.91
CA PHE A 345 9.99 -2.11 13.11
C PHE A 345 8.71 -2.00 13.95
N SER A 346 8.51 -0.89 14.65
CA SER A 346 7.30 -0.63 15.44
C SER A 346 6.19 0.02 14.62
N PHE A 347 6.54 0.82 13.61
CA PHE A 347 5.61 1.44 12.66
C PHE A 347 5.87 0.94 11.24
N ILE A 348 5.12 -0.08 10.84
CA ILE A 348 5.36 -0.85 9.61
C ILE A 348 4.13 -0.94 8.66
N PRO A 349 3.38 0.14 8.43
CA PRO A 349 2.17 0.08 7.60
C PRO A 349 2.43 -0.34 6.15
N GLN A 350 3.65 -0.16 5.67
CA GLN A 350 4.13 -0.53 4.33
C GLN A 350 5.40 -1.37 4.39
N GLY A 351 5.61 -2.09 5.49
CA GLY A 351 6.78 -2.89 5.78
C GLY A 351 7.77 -2.20 6.72
N GLY A 352 8.69 -2.98 7.26
CA GLY A 352 9.74 -2.55 8.20
C GLY A 352 11.13 -2.54 7.58
N SER A 353 12.13 -2.26 8.43
CA SER A 353 13.54 -2.12 8.06
C SER A 353 13.80 -0.87 7.19
N GLU A 354 14.91 -0.83 6.48
CA GLU A 354 15.30 0.30 5.65
C GLU A 354 14.88 0.11 4.16
N PRO A 355 14.59 1.20 3.42
CA PRO A 355 13.99 1.10 2.11
C PRO A 355 14.96 0.83 0.96
N VAL A 356 16.28 0.99 1.13
CA VAL A 356 17.26 0.90 0.01
C VAL A 356 17.65 -0.54 -0.28
N HIS A 357 18.07 -1.29 0.72
CA HIS A 357 18.60 -2.65 0.55
C HIS A 357 17.64 -3.75 0.98
N ASN A 358 16.60 -3.41 1.75
CA ASN A 358 15.61 -4.36 2.26
C ASN A 358 14.26 -4.23 1.53
N HIS A 359 13.27 -5.05 1.92
CA HIS A 359 11.95 -5.12 1.26
C HIS A 359 10.92 -4.09 1.78
N ARG A 360 11.33 -3.06 2.53
CA ARG A 360 10.47 -1.91 2.85
C ARG A 360 10.06 -1.19 1.57
N CYS A 361 8.82 -0.72 1.53
CA CYS A 361 8.27 -0.04 0.36
C CYS A 361 9.04 1.25 0.03
N PRO A 362 9.63 1.41 -1.16
CA PRO A 362 10.30 2.66 -1.55
C PRO A 362 9.30 3.81 -1.79
N GLY A 363 8.02 3.51 -2.04
CA GLY A 363 6.96 4.50 -2.22
C GLY A 363 6.34 5.03 -0.92
N GLU A 364 6.87 4.71 0.24
CA GLU A 364 6.31 5.15 1.52
C GLU A 364 6.34 6.67 1.67
N ARG A 365 7.42 7.31 1.26
CA ARG A 365 7.57 8.76 1.26
C ARG A 365 6.57 9.45 0.32
N VAL A 366 6.37 8.88 -0.87
CA VAL A 366 5.33 9.30 -1.82
C VAL A 366 3.94 9.21 -1.19
N THR A 367 3.66 8.10 -0.51
CA THR A 367 2.37 7.90 0.18
C THR A 367 2.13 8.98 1.23
N ALA A 368 3.11 9.24 2.10
CA ALA A 368 3.01 10.26 3.14
C ALA A 368 2.79 11.66 2.55
N ALA A 369 3.55 12.04 1.53
CA ALA A 369 3.44 13.35 0.88
C ALA A 369 2.08 13.56 0.19
N LEU A 370 1.57 12.55 -0.52
CA LEU A 370 0.23 12.60 -1.14
C LEU A 370 -0.88 12.66 -0.09
N MET A 371 -0.72 11.95 1.03
CA MET A 371 -1.68 12.01 2.14
C MET A 371 -1.71 13.40 2.79
N GLN A 372 -0.55 13.98 3.09
CA GLN A 372 -0.46 15.33 3.67
C GLN A 372 -1.13 16.34 2.74
N ALA A 373 -0.78 16.34 1.45
CA ALA A 373 -1.37 17.24 0.46
C ALA A 373 -2.89 17.04 0.32
N GLY A 374 -3.34 15.80 0.10
CA GLY A 374 -4.77 15.52 -0.11
C GLY A 374 -5.63 15.76 1.13
N THR A 375 -5.09 15.49 2.32
CA THR A 375 -5.79 15.76 3.58
C THR A 375 -5.92 17.27 3.84
N LEU A 376 -4.87 18.03 3.55
CA LEU A 376 -4.89 19.49 3.64
C LEU A 376 -5.90 20.11 2.66
N LEU A 377 -5.86 19.70 1.39
CA LEU A 377 -6.80 20.16 0.35
C LEU A 377 -8.25 19.86 0.75
N LEU A 378 -8.51 18.66 1.27
CA LEU A 378 -9.85 18.27 1.73
C LEU A 378 -10.34 19.10 2.91
N ALA A 379 -9.48 19.37 3.89
CA ALA A 379 -9.85 20.08 5.11
C ALA A 379 -10.00 21.59 4.89
N ARG A 380 -9.10 22.18 4.09
CA ARG A 380 -8.99 23.63 3.90
C ARG A 380 -9.83 24.16 2.74
N GLU A 381 -9.79 23.47 1.60
CA GLU A 381 -10.32 24.01 0.34
C GLU A 381 -11.74 23.51 -0.01
N LEU A 382 -12.26 22.53 0.74
CA LEU A 382 -13.59 22.00 0.47
C LEU A 382 -14.55 22.16 1.65
N ARG A 383 -15.79 22.54 1.32
CA ARG A 383 -16.96 22.37 2.17
C ARG A 383 -17.82 21.26 1.58
N TYR A 384 -18.27 20.34 2.41
CA TYR A 384 -19.10 19.21 1.99
C TYR A 384 -19.88 18.67 3.18
N GLU A 385 -20.92 17.92 2.87
CA GLU A 385 -21.70 17.15 3.84
C GLU A 385 -21.39 15.66 3.68
N VAL A 386 -21.34 14.92 4.79
CA VAL A 386 -21.32 13.47 4.81
C VAL A 386 -22.72 13.00 5.15
N PRO A 387 -23.54 12.58 4.17
CA PRO A 387 -24.90 12.16 4.42
C PRO A 387 -24.93 10.85 5.24
N ARG A 388 -26.09 10.51 5.79
CA ARG A 388 -26.30 9.20 6.43
C ARG A 388 -26.00 8.08 5.43
N GLN A 389 -25.03 7.25 5.72
CA GLN A 389 -24.52 6.19 4.85
C GLN A 389 -23.87 5.07 5.66
N ASN A 390 -23.48 3.98 5.01
CA ASN A 390 -22.77 2.88 5.68
C ASN A 390 -21.26 3.13 5.69
N LEU A 391 -20.73 3.65 6.81
CA LEU A 391 -19.33 3.89 7.04
C LEU A 391 -18.60 2.72 7.72
N THR A 392 -19.25 1.57 7.90
CA THR A 392 -18.63 0.40 8.52
C THR A 392 -17.41 -0.07 7.75
N VAL A 393 -16.27 -0.21 8.43
CA VAL A 393 -15.03 -0.78 7.89
C VAL A 393 -14.94 -2.23 8.37
N ARG A 394 -15.15 -3.17 7.46
CA ARG A 394 -15.13 -4.61 7.79
C ARG A 394 -13.73 -5.18 7.67
N LEU A 395 -13.13 -5.56 8.80
CA LEU A 395 -11.75 -6.08 8.85
C LEU A 395 -11.56 -7.45 8.17
N ASN A 396 -12.62 -8.16 7.84
CA ASN A 396 -12.55 -9.41 7.08
C ASN A 396 -12.57 -9.22 5.54
N ARG A 397 -12.46 -7.98 5.06
CA ARG A 397 -12.26 -7.62 3.66
C ARG A 397 -10.88 -6.99 3.45
N ILE A 398 -10.20 -7.28 2.35
CA ILE A 398 -8.86 -6.79 2.04
C ILE A 398 -8.87 -6.12 0.67
N PRO A 399 -8.56 -4.80 0.58
CA PRO A 399 -8.42 -3.85 1.69
C PRO A 399 -9.76 -3.53 2.36
N ALA A 400 -9.75 -3.27 3.66
CA ALA A 400 -10.95 -2.87 4.38
C ALA A 400 -11.21 -1.37 4.19
N MET A 401 -12.38 -1.04 3.67
CA MET A 401 -12.82 0.31 3.34
C MET A 401 -14.21 0.57 3.92
N PRO A 402 -14.61 1.84 4.14
CA PRO A 402 -16.02 2.16 4.38
C PRO A 402 -16.88 1.55 3.27
N GLU A 403 -17.96 0.87 3.64
CA GLU A 403 -18.81 0.14 2.69
C GLU A 403 -19.38 1.04 1.58
N SER A 404 -19.65 2.31 1.89
CA SER A 404 -20.11 3.31 0.92
C SER A 404 -19.00 3.95 0.07
N GLY A 405 -17.72 3.70 0.39
CA GLY A 405 -16.59 4.40 -0.22
C GLY A 405 -16.49 5.88 0.19
N LEU A 406 -17.24 6.31 1.19
CA LEU A 406 -17.40 7.69 1.69
C LEU A 406 -18.05 8.61 0.64
N VAL A 407 -19.37 8.69 0.68
CA VAL A 407 -20.16 9.62 -0.15
C VAL A 407 -20.08 11.02 0.43
N LEU A 408 -19.78 12.00 -0.41
CA LEU A 408 -19.82 13.43 -0.10
C LEU A 408 -20.94 14.09 -0.90
N ARG A 409 -21.70 14.99 -0.26
CA ARG A 409 -22.76 15.81 -0.89
C ARG A 409 -22.43 17.28 -0.82
N ARG A 410 -23.04 18.06 -1.74
CA ARG A 410 -22.95 19.53 -1.75
C ARG A 410 -21.51 20.03 -1.65
N VAL A 411 -20.65 19.37 -2.40
CA VAL A 411 -19.23 19.77 -2.42
C VAL A 411 -19.11 21.18 -3.00
N ARG A 412 -18.41 22.05 -2.28
CA ARG A 412 -18.11 23.44 -2.70
C ARG A 412 -16.64 23.72 -2.43
N ARG A 413 -15.99 24.35 -3.37
CA ARG A 413 -14.64 24.88 -3.18
C ARG A 413 -14.71 26.16 -2.34
N VAL A 414 -13.80 26.28 -1.41
CA VAL A 414 -13.58 27.52 -0.65
C VAL A 414 -12.48 28.27 -1.39
N PRO A 415 -12.67 29.55 -1.73
CA PRO A 415 -11.59 30.39 -2.24
C PRO A 415 -10.39 30.36 -1.27
N ALA A 416 -9.18 30.27 -1.83
CA ALA A 416 -7.94 30.29 -1.07
C ALA A 416 -7.72 31.62 -0.35
#